data_b9d3695340110a929bba74ccea065be3
#
_entry.id   b9d3695340110a929bba74ccea065be3
#
_cell.length_a   1.000
_cell.length_b   1.000
_cell.length_c   1.000
_cell.angle_alpha   90.00
_cell.angle_beta   90.00
_cell.angle_gamma   90.00
#
_symmetry.space_group_name_H-M   'P 1'
#
loop_
_entity.id
_entity.type
_entity.pdbx_description
1 polymer ?
#
loop_
_entity_poly.entity_id
_entity_poly.type
_entity_poly.pdbx_seq_one_letter_code
_entity_poly.pdbx_strand_id
1 'polypeptide(L)'
;MQLGGATWLEVAATAGACVLAVPVGSLEQHGPHLPLDTDTRIAVELATRLSRSRPDVVVAPAVAYGASGEHAAFPGTLLINHDVLADLLVELVRSARDAFAGVVFISAHGGNHQGLALVRARCRADGDPVLVWVTGVRGGDAHAGRTETSLMLAIDPGVVRAEMAVAGRTEPLEVLLPRLRAEGVRPISSNGVLGDPRGASAAEGESMLAVMTAELADALEALWPRPGSRT
;
A
#
# COMPACT_ATOMS: atom_id res chain seq x y z
N MET A 1 -13.17 12.62 -1.89
CA MET A 1 -14.27 12.12 -1.02
C MET A 1 -13.83 10.82 -0.35
N GLN A 2 -14.25 10.60 0.92
CA GLN A 2 -14.06 9.31 1.61
C GLN A 2 -15.34 8.49 1.45
N LEU A 3 -15.28 7.35 0.76
CA LEU A 3 -16.47 6.55 0.42
C LEU A 3 -17.23 6.06 1.66
N GLY A 4 -16.51 5.61 2.70
CA GLY A 4 -17.13 5.09 3.92
C GLY A 4 -17.96 6.12 4.72
N GLY A 5 -17.76 7.42 4.47
CA GLY A 5 -18.53 8.50 5.07
C GLY A 5 -19.58 9.10 4.13
N ALA A 6 -19.65 8.63 2.87
CA ALA A 6 -20.59 9.13 1.88
C ALA A 6 -21.92 8.36 1.91
N THR A 7 -22.99 9.03 1.51
CA THR A 7 -24.28 8.39 1.24
C THR A 7 -24.33 7.88 -0.20
N TRP A 8 -25.18 6.90 -0.48
CA TRP A 8 -25.34 6.39 -1.84
C TRP A 8 -25.80 7.48 -2.84
N LEU A 9 -26.54 8.49 -2.40
CA LEU A 9 -26.97 9.62 -3.24
C LEU A 9 -25.79 10.50 -3.65
N GLU A 10 -24.84 10.76 -2.75
CA GLU A 10 -23.62 11.51 -3.05
C GLU A 10 -22.74 10.77 -4.06
N VAL A 11 -22.63 9.43 -3.93
CA VAL A 11 -21.90 8.60 -4.90
C VAL A 11 -22.61 8.62 -6.26
N ALA A 12 -23.94 8.46 -6.28
CA ALA A 12 -24.72 8.46 -7.51
C ALA A 12 -24.59 9.78 -8.30
N ALA A 13 -24.41 10.91 -7.63
CA ALA A 13 -24.22 12.21 -8.25
C ALA A 13 -22.90 12.31 -9.06
N THR A 14 -21.92 11.44 -8.81
CA THR A 14 -20.62 11.39 -9.48
C THR A 14 -20.38 10.07 -10.23
N ALA A 15 -21.42 9.24 -10.39
CA ALA A 15 -21.31 7.92 -11.00
C ALA A 15 -20.66 7.99 -12.39
N GLY A 16 -19.69 7.11 -12.64
CA GLY A 16 -18.94 7.00 -13.88
C GLY A 16 -17.89 8.11 -14.13
N ALA A 17 -17.86 9.17 -13.30
CA ALA A 17 -16.90 10.27 -13.45
C ALA A 17 -15.68 10.16 -12.54
N CYS A 18 -15.79 9.38 -11.47
CA CYS A 18 -14.74 9.24 -10.46
C CYS A 18 -14.00 7.89 -10.54
N VAL A 19 -12.73 7.89 -10.16
CA VAL A 19 -11.92 6.69 -9.96
C VAL A 19 -11.95 6.30 -8.49
N LEU A 20 -12.15 5.01 -8.21
CA LEU A 20 -12.13 4.47 -6.86
C LEU A 20 -10.69 4.10 -6.46
N ALA A 21 -10.13 4.76 -5.46
CA ALA A 21 -8.83 4.41 -4.87
C ALA A 21 -9.05 3.49 -3.67
N VAL A 22 -8.52 2.28 -3.75
CA VAL A 22 -8.61 1.26 -2.69
C VAL A 22 -7.22 1.08 -2.07
N PRO A 23 -6.98 1.56 -0.83
CA PRO A 23 -5.75 1.26 -0.11
C PRO A 23 -5.68 -0.23 0.22
N VAL A 24 -4.53 -0.86 -0.02
CA VAL A 24 -4.27 -2.28 0.27
C VAL A 24 -3.02 -2.38 1.13
N GLY A 25 -3.20 -2.77 2.37
CA GLY A 25 -2.12 -2.92 3.34
C GLY A 25 -1.86 -4.37 3.71
N SER A 26 -1.43 -4.53 4.95
CA SER A 26 -1.26 -5.78 5.66
C SER A 26 -1.53 -5.59 7.17
N LEU A 27 -1.58 -6.67 7.90
CA LEU A 27 -1.48 -6.69 9.36
C LEU A 27 -0.35 -7.64 9.75
N GLU A 28 0.86 -7.10 9.86
CA GLU A 28 2.08 -7.88 10.07
C GLU A 28 3.09 -7.17 10.97
N GLN A 29 4.05 -7.91 11.49
CA GLN A 29 5.14 -7.34 12.27
C GLN A 29 5.95 -6.32 11.47
N HIS A 30 6.32 -5.20 12.08
CA HIS A 30 7.21 -4.17 11.55
C HIS A 30 8.31 -3.82 12.58
N GLY A 31 9.06 -4.83 13.01
CA GLY A 31 10.04 -4.67 14.07
C GLY A 31 9.40 -4.33 15.42
N PRO A 32 10.21 -3.99 16.44
CA PRO A 32 9.71 -3.68 17.78
C PRO A 32 9.17 -2.24 17.87
N HIS A 33 9.36 -1.39 16.86
CA HIS A 33 9.16 0.06 16.93
C HIS A 33 8.00 0.60 16.08
N LEU A 34 7.52 -0.14 15.08
CA LEU A 34 6.38 0.25 14.26
C LEU A 34 5.13 -0.58 14.57
N PRO A 35 3.93 -0.03 14.38
CA PRO A 35 2.68 -0.78 14.59
C PRO A 35 2.47 -1.83 13.50
N LEU A 36 1.64 -2.84 13.80
CA LEU A 36 1.34 -3.95 12.87
C LEU A 36 0.60 -3.49 11.61
N ASP A 37 -0.08 -2.36 11.63
CA ASP A 37 -0.86 -1.79 10.53
C ASP A 37 -0.10 -0.74 9.71
N THR A 38 1.24 -0.73 9.78
CA THR A 38 2.13 0.23 9.10
C THR A 38 1.80 0.36 7.61
N ASP A 39 1.74 -0.75 6.88
CA ASP A 39 1.44 -0.75 5.43
C ASP A 39 0.06 -0.17 5.13
N THR A 40 -0.93 -0.50 5.96
CA THR A 40 -2.28 0.05 5.81
C THR A 40 -2.29 1.56 5.99
N ARG A 41 -1.57 2.09 6.99
CA ARG A 41 -1.46 3.54 7.23
C ARG A 41 -0.79 4.25 6.07
N ILE A 42 0.30 3.70 5.54
CA ILE A 42 1.02 4.27 4.39
C ILE A 42 0.10 4.28 3.15
N ALA A 43 -0.58 3.17 2.85
CA ALA A 43 -1.49 3.08 1.72
C ALA A 43 -2.67 4.07 1.82
N VAL A 44 -3.25 4.23 3.02
CA VAL A 44 -4.35 5.18 3.30
C VAL A 44 -3.87 6.63 3.13
N GLU A 45 -2.67 6.96 3.62
CA GLU A 45 -2.13 8.31 3.48
C GLU A 45 -1.88 8.66 2.00
N LEU A 46 -1.30 7.75 1.22
CA LEU A 46 -1.09 7.95 -0.22
C LEU A 46 -2.41 8.14 -0.98
N ALA A 47 -3.42 7.31 -0.71
CA ALA A 47 -4.75 7.47 -1.30
C ALA A 47 -5.40 8.81 -0.91
N THR A 48 -5.22 9.24 0.33
CA THR A 48 -5.74 10.51 0.85
C THR A 48 -5.05 11.69 0.18
N ARG A 49 -3.72 11.66 0.04
CA ARG A 49 -2.95 12.69 -0.68
C ARG A 49 -3.34 12.75 -2.16
N LEU A 50 -3.47 11.60 -2.81
CA LEU A 50 -3.95 11.51 -4.18
C LEU A 50 -5.31 12.20 -4.32
N SER A 51 -6.28 11.91 -3.45
CA SER A 51 -7.63 12.48 -3.54
C SER A 51 -7.68 14.00 -3.29
N ARG A 52 -6.69 14.56 -2.59
CA ARG A 52 -6.54 16.02 -2.42
C ARG A 52 -6.04 16.70 -3.71
N SER A 53 -5.17 16.04 -4.47
CA SER A 53 -4.63 16.54 -5.74
C SER A 53 -5.51 16.21 -6.96
N ARG A 54 -6.39 15.19 -6.83
CA ARG A 54 -7.30 14.67 -7.84
C ARG A 54 -8.73 14.60 -7.28
N PRO A 55 -9.53 15.65 -7.44
CA PRO A 55 -10.93 15.71 -6.91
C PRO A 55 -11.85 14.63 -7.46
N ASP A 56 -11.50 14.05 -8.62
CA ASP A 56 -12.16 12.91 -9.26
C ASP A 56 -11.78 11.55 -8.64
N VAL A 57 -10.99 11.54 -7.55
CA VAL A 57 -10.67 10.32 -6.81
C VAL A 57 -11.48 10.19 -5.53
N VAL A 58 -12.15 9.06 -5.40
CA VAL A 58 -12.90 8.65 -4.20
C VAL A 58 -12.10 7.57 -3.48
N VAL A 59 -11.86 7.75 -2.18
CA VAL A 59 -11.07 6.80 -1.38
C VAL A 59 -11.98 5.81 -0.67
N ALA A 60 -11.82 4.52 -0.95
CA ALA A 60 -12.51 3.43 -0.28
C ALA A 60 -11.94 3.15 1.13
N PRO A 61 -12.68 2.45 2.01
CA PRO A 61 -12.10 1.80 3.17
C PRO A 61 -10.96 0.86 2.76
N ALA A 62 -9.91 0.80 3.60
CA ALA A 62 -8.73 0.00 3.30
C ALA A 62 -9.01 -1.51 3.40
N VAL A 63 -8.34 -2.29 2.55
CA VAL A 63 -8.15 -3.73 2.74
C VAL A 63 -6.92 -3.91 3.62
N ALA A 64 -7.15 -4.16 4.92
CA ALA A 64 -6.12 -4.13 5.96
C ALA A 64 -5.45 -5.50 6.22
N TYR A 65 -5.86 -6.55 5.52
CA TYR A 65 -5.25 -7.88 5.62
C TYR A 65 -4.64 -8.24 4.26
N GLY A 66 -3.35 -8.54 4.27
CA GLY A 66 -2.56 -8.85 3.10
C GLY A 66 -1.97 -10.26 3.09
N ALA A 67 -1.19 -10.55 2.08
CA ALA A 67 -0.47 -11.81 1.92
C ALA A 67 0.92 -11.72 2.57
N SER A 68 0.97 -11.92 3.88
CA SER A 68 2.14 -11.73 4.75
C SER A 68 2.74 -13.05 5.24
N GLY A 69 2.77 -14.07 4.37
CA GLY A 69 3.23 -15.43 4.74
C GLY A 69 4.64 -15.46 5.30
N GLU A 70 5.54 -14.63 4.80
CA GLU A 70 6.92 -14.47 5.27
C GLU A 70 7.03 -13.97 6.70
N HIS A 71 5.99 -13.30 7.22
CA HIS A 71 5.91 -12.78 8.59
C HIS A 71 5.11 -13.68 9.55
N ALA A 72 4.58 -14.82 9.10
CA ALA A 72 3.69 -15.69 9.88
C ALA A 72 4.27 -16.17 11.22
N ALA A 73 5.59 -16.23 11.36
CA ALA A 73 6.26 -16.67 12.59
C ALA A 73 6.28 -15.61 13.70
N PHE A 74 5.78 -14.39 13.44
CA PHE A 74 5.71 -13.31 14.44
C PHE A 74 4.28 -13.19 15.00
N PRO A 75 4.14 -13.12 16.35
CA PRO A 75 2.83 -12.91 16.97
C PRO A 75 2.17 -11.60 16.48
N GLY A 76 0.86 -11.64 16.27
CA GLY A 76 0.07 -10.48 15.81
C GLY A 76 -0.03 -10.34 14.30
N THR A 77 0.77 -11.03 13.51
CA THR A 77 0.58 -11.12 12.06
C THR A 77 -0.68 -11.93 11.75
N LEU A 78 -1.64 -11.33 11.06
CA LEU A 78 -2.82 -11.99 10.53
C LEU A 78 -2.83 -11.82 9.01
N LEU A 79 -2.84 -12.92 8.29
CA LEU A 79 -2.66 -12.94 6.86
C LEU A 79 -3.78 -13.68 6.11
N ILE A 80 -3.92 -13.36 4.85
CA ILE A 80 -4.67 -14.15 3.87
C ILE A 80 -3.71 -14.63 2.77
N ASN A 81 -4.09 -15.65 2.02
CA ASN A 81 -3.26 -16.08 0.89
C ASN A 81 -3.47 -15.19 -0.35
N HIS A 82 -2.59 -15.33 -1.34
CA HIS A 82 -2.61 -14.54 -2.57
C HIS A 82 -3.90 -14.70 -3.38
N ASP A 83 -4.47 -15.91 -3.42
CA ASP A 83 -5.70 -16.18 -4.18
C ASP A 83 -6.90 -15.51 -3.52
N VAL A 84 -7.02 -15.62 -2.18
CA VAL A 84 -8.09 -14.94 -1.41
C VAL A 84 -7.98 -13.42 -1.56
N LEU A 85 -6.77 -12.86 -1.50
CA LEU A 85 -6.56 -11.44 -1.75
C LEU A 85 -7.01 -11.07 -3.16
N ALA A 86 -6.61 -11.85 -4.17
CA ALA A 86 -6.99 -11.60 -5.56
C ALA A 86 -8.50 -11.71 -5.77
N ASP A 87 -9.16 -12.73 -5.21
CA ASP A 87 -10.62 -12.91 -5.29
C ASP A 87 -11.35 -11.71 -4.68
N LEU A 88 -10.95 -11.29 -3.47
CA LEU A 88 -11.53 -10.12 -2.80
C LEU A 88 -11.42 -8.86 -3.68
N LEU A 89 -10.22 -8.57 -4.20
CA LEU A 89 -9.98 -7.35 -4.96
C LEU A 89 -10.69 -7.36 -6.31
N VAL A 90 -10.77 -8.50 -6.98
CA VAL A 90 -11.53 -8.66 -8.25
C VAL A 90 -13.02 -8.46 -8.00
N GLU A 91 -13.59 -8.99 -6.92
CA GLU A 91 -15.00 -8.77 -6.57
C GLU A 91 -15.30 -7.29 -6.26
N LEU A 92 -14.35 -6.58 -5.62
CA LEU A 92 -14.48 -5.12 -5.43
C LEU A 92 -14.52 -4.38 -6.78
N VAL A 93 -13.67 -4.77 -7.75
CA VAL A 93 -13.70 -4.18 -9.10
C VAL A 93 -15.04 -4.44 -9.78
N ARG A 94 -15.52 -5.68 -9.75
CA ARG A 94 -16.80 -6.05 -10.36
C ARG A 94 -17.97 -5.27 -9.78
N SER A 95 -17.99 -5.08 -8.46
CA SER A 95 -19.05 -4.33 -7.78
C SER A 95 -18.95 -2.81 -8.01
N ALA A 96 -17.79 -2.31 -8.40
CA ALA A 96 -17.55 -0.88 -8.65
C ALA A 96 -17.91 -0.41 -10.07
N ARG A 97 -18.11 -1.34 -11.03
CA ARG A 97 -18.25 -1.06 -12.48
C ARG A 97 -19.27 0.01 -12.83
N ASP A 98 -20.43 -0.01 -12.17
CA ASP A 98 -21.54 0.88 -12.52
C ASP A 98 -21.41 2.27 -11.86
N ALA A 99 -20.60 2.37 -10.80
CA ALA A 99 -20.48 3.59 -10.00
C ALA A 99 -19.19 4.38 -10.29
N PHE A 100 -18.14 3.74 -10.80
CA PHE A 100 -16.83 4.35 -10.97
C PHE A 100 -16.26 4.14 -12.37
N ALA A 101 -15.45 5.08 -12.85
CA ALA A 101 -14.74 5.00 -14.13
C ALA A 101 -13.67 3.89 -14.14
N GLY A 102 -13.21 3.48 -12.97
CA GLY A 102 -12.23 2.42 -12.77
C GLY A 102 -11.75 2.36 -11.34
N VAL A 103 -10.83 1.45 -11.06
CA VAL A 103 -10.29 1.21 -9.72
C VAL A 103 -8.77 1.31 -9.72
N VAL A 104 -8.20 2.03 -8.74
CA VAL A 104 -6.77 1.99 -8.45
C VAL A 104 -6.53 1.34 -7.10
N PHE A 105 -5.78 0.23 -7.08
CA PHE A 105 -5.26 -0.38 -5.87
C PHE A 105 -3.91 0.23 -5.52
N ILE A 106 -3.78 0.75 -4.30
CA ILE A 106 -2.56 1.37 -3.78
C ILE A 106 -2.03 0.49 -2.67
N SER A 107 -0.99 -0.29 -2.95
CA SER A 107 -0.42 -1.23 -1.98
C SER A 107 0.90 -0.72 -1.43
N ALA A 108 1.04 -0.76 -0.10
CA ALA A 108 2.30 -0.47 0.59
C ALA A 108 3.03 -1.74 1.07
N HIS A 109 2.49 -2.93 0.83
CA HIS A 109 3.06 -4.21 1.25
C HIS A 109 3.64 -4.99 0.07
N GLY A 110 4.93 -5.31 0.15
CA GLY A 110 5.65 -6.07 -0.90
C GLY A 110 5.13 -7.50 -1.09
N GLY A 111 4.71 -8.16 0.00
CA GLY A 111 4.15 -9.51 -0.03
C GLY A 111 2.87 -9.63 -0.86
N ASN A 112 2.13 -8.55 -1.05
CA ASN A 112 0.91 -8.54 -1.89
C ASN A 112 1.19 -8.71 -3.39
N HIS A 113 2.44 -8.60 -3.83
CA HIS A 113 2.81 -8.53 -5.26
C HIS A 113 2.21 -9.65 -6.10
N GLN A 114 2.26 -10.91 -5.64
CA GLN A 114 1.73 -12.05 -6.37
C GLN A 114 0.20 -11.99 -6.49
N GLY A 115 -0.52 -11.68 -5.41
CA GLY A 115 -1.98 -11.50 -5.44
C GLY A 115 -2.40 -10.37 -6.37
N LEU A 116 -1.69 -9.25 -6.32
CA LEU A 116 -1.93 -8.10 -7.19
C LEU A 116 -1.63 -8.40 -8.67
N ALA A 117 -0.65 -9.27 -8.97
CA ALA A 117 -0.42 -9.74 -10.34
C ALA A 117 -1.60 -10.56 -10.87
N LEU A 118 -2.21 -11.41 -10.02
CA LEU A 118 -3.44 -12.14 -10.35
C LEU A 118 -4.62 -11.18 -10.61
N VAL A 119 -4.77 -10.13 -9.78
CA VAL A 119 -5.81 -9.09 -10.01
C VAL A 119 -5.64 -8.46 -11.39
N ARG A 120 -4.43 -8.01 -11.74
CA ARG A 120 -4.15 -7.43 -13.07
C ARG A 120 -4.53 -8.37 -14.21
N ALA A 121 -4.17 -9.65 -14.09
CA ALA A 121 -4.45 -10.65 -15.13
C ALA A 121 -5.95 -10.89 -15.31
N ARG A 122 -6.67 -11.07 -14.20
CA ARG A 122 -8.12 -11.34 -14.21
C ARG A 122 -8.92 -10.12 -14.70
N CYS A 123 -8.65 -8.92 -14.17
CA CYS A 123 -9.33 -7.70 -14.60
C CYS A 123 -9.07 -7.39 -16.07
N ARG A 124 -7.84 -7.63 -16.57
CA ARG A 124 -7.54 -7.50 -18.01
C ARG A 124 -8.36 -8.45 -18.85
N ALA A 125 -8.52 -9.70 -18.42
CA ALA A 125 -9.34 -10.70 -19.12
C ALA A 125 -10.83 -10.31 -19.16
N ASP A 126 -11.33 -9.69 -18.09
CA ASP A 126 -12.70 -9.22 -17.95
C ASP A 126 -12.94 -7.85 -18.64
N GLY A 127 -11.88 -7.17 -19.11
CA GLY A 127 -11.95 -5.83 -19.71
C GLY A 127 -12.15 -4.69 -18.68
N ASP A 128 -11.89 -4.96 -17.41
CA ASP A 128 -12.04 -3.96 -16.34
C ASP A 128 -10.87 -2.96 -16.30
N PRO A 129 -11.15 -1.66 -16.22
CA PRO A 129 -10.11 -0.65 -16.07
C PRO A 129 -9.56 -0.62 -14.65
N VAL A 130 -8.36 -1.18 -14.46
CA VAL A 130 -7.68 -1.29 -13.17
C VAL A 130 -6.24 -0.80 -13.26
N LEU A 131 -5.85 0.06 -12.32
CA LEU A 131 -4.46 0.38 -12.01
C LEU A 131 -4.07 -0.34 -10.71
N VAL A 132 -2.95 -1.04 -10.73
CA VAL A 132 -2.31 -1.55 -9.52
C VAL A 132 -1.00 -0.81 -9.34
N TRP A 133 -0.92 -0.01 -8.29
CA TRP A 133 0.27 0.73 -7.91
C TRP A 133 0.81 0.19 -6.58
N VAL A 134 2.11 -0.06 -6.54
CA VAL A 134 2.80 -0.59 -5.35
C VAL A 134 3.87 0.41 -4.95
N THR A 135 3.95 0.72 -3.66
CA THR A 135 4.98 1.63 -3.13
C THR A 135 6.37 1.09 -3.38
N GLY A 136 7.31 1.99 -3.60
CA GLY A 136 8.73 1.65 -3.66
C GLY A 136 9.56 2.92 -3.56
N VAL A 137 10.59 2.87 -2.72
CA VAL A 137 11.59 3.94 -2.63
C VAL A 137 12.89 3.43 -3.20
N ARG A 138 13.40 4.09 -4.24
CA ARG A 138 14.70 3.70 -4.84
C ARG A 138 15.80 3.78 -3.80
N GLY A 139 16.52 2.67 -3.60
CA GLY A 139 17.58 2.58 -2.60
C GLY A 139 17.06 2.52 -1.15
N GLY A 140 15.75 2.38 -0.96
CA GLY A 140 15.16 2.13 0.35
C GLY A 140 15.51 0.74 0.89
N ASP A 141 15.36 0.58 2.18
CA ASP A 141 15.48 -0.72 2.85
C ASP A 141 14.20 -1.57 2.67
N ALA A 142 14.34 -2.86 2.99
CA ALA A 142 13.35 -3.83 2.55
C ALA A 142 12.10 -3.88 3.44
N HIS A 143 12.24 -3.66 4.78
CA HIS A 143 11.13 -3.79 5.71
C HIS A 143 11.48 -3.24 7.11
N ALA A 144 10.60 -2.45 7.69
CA ALA A 144 10.71 -1.86 9.02
C ALA A 144 12.04 -1.10 9.26
N GLY A 145 12.70 -0.65 8.21
CA GLY A 145 13.95 0.10 8.29
C GLY A 145 13.71 1.61 8.25
N ARG A 146 14.70 2.35 7.75
CA ARG A 146 14.67 3.82 7.70
C ARG A 146 13.52 4.36 6.87
N THR A 147 13.21 3.70 5.74
CA THR A 147 12.18 4.13 4.82
C THR A 147 10.80 4.17 5.50
N GLU A 148 10.33 3.02 5.98
CA GLU A 148 9.01 2.94 6.61
C GLU A 148 8.94 3.68 7.94
N THR A 149 10.03 3.69 8.70
CA THR A 149 10.11 4.48 9.94
C THR A 149 9.97 5.98 9.65
N SER A 150 10.64 6.51 8.60
CA SER A 150 10.51 7.91 8.20
C SER A 150 9.08 8.23 7.73
N LEU A 151 8.47 7.34 6.93
CA LEU A 151 7.08 7.49 6.49
C LEU A 151 6.14 7.55 7.68
N MET A 152 6.27 6.64 8.65
CA MET A 152 5.43 6.60 9.83
C MET A 152 5.64 7.80 10.77
N LEU A 153 6.88 8.30 10.89
CA LEU A 153 7.14 9.54 11.62
C LEU A 153 6.47 10.76 10.97
N ALA A 154 6.31 10.77 9.64
CA ALA A 154 5.59 11.83 8.94
C ALA A 154 4.06 11.68 9.06
N ILE A 155 3.55 10.45 9.04
CA ILE A 155 2.10 10.16 9.06
C ILE A 155 1.53 10.28 10.46
N ASP A 156 2.13 9.58 11.43
CA ASP A 156 1.66 9.51 12.81
C ASP A 156 2.85 9.21 13.76
N PRO A 157 3.60 10.22 14.17
CA PRO A 157 4.75 10.02 15.05
C PRO A 157 4.38 9.42 16.41
N GLY A 158 3.13 9.58 16.86
CA GLY A 158 2.65 9.08 18.14
C GLY A 158 2.59 7.56 18.26
N VAL A 159 2.61 6.83 17.14
CA VAL A 159 2.60 5.36 17.14
C VAL A 159 3.99 4.74 16.97
N VAL A 160 5.01 5.55 16.67
CA VAL A 160 6.40 5.09 16.48
C VAL A 160 7.12 5.05 17.84
N ARG A 161 7.60 3.88 18.20
CA ARG A 161 8.39 3.69 19.43
C ARG A 161 9.88 3.84 19.12
N ALA A 162 10.32 5.10 18.90
CA ALA A 162 11.66 5.42 18.43
C ALA A 162 12.77 4.85 19.31
N GLU A 163 12.53 4.73 20.62
CA GLU A 163 13.46 4.14 21.60
C GLU A 163 13.67 2.64 21.40
N MET A 164 12.77 1.97 20.69
CA MET A 164 12.85 0.55 20.34
C MET A 164 13.42 0.30 18.93
N ALA A 165 13.78 1.38 18.21
CA ALA A 165 14.29 1.29 16.84
C ALA A 165 15.72 0.72 16.83
N VAL A 166 15.84 -0.54 16.40
CA VAL A 166 17.11 -1.29 16.37
C VAL A 166 17.30 -1.89 14.96
N ALA A 167 18.52 -1.77 14.44
CA ALA A 167 18.87 -2.36 13.15
C ALA A 167 18.67 -3.89 13.15
N GLY A 168 18.18 -4.40 12.03
CA GLY A 168 18.10 -5.82 11.74
C GLY A 168 19.12 -6.22 10.68
N ARG A 169 18.69 -6.93 9.65
CA ARG A 169 19.53 -7.32 8.50
C ARG A 169 19.58 -6.16 7.50
N THR A 170 20.78 -5.78 7.10
CA THR A 170 21.02 -4.62 6.22
C THR A 170 21.56 -5.00 4.84
N GLU A 171 21.67 -6.29 4.56
CA GLU A 171 22.08 -6.77 3.23
C GLU A 171 20.98 -6.39 2.19
N PRO A 172 21.39 -6.17 0.93
CA PRO A 172 20.44 -5.90 -0.15
C PRO A 172 19.35 -6.97 -0.24
N LEU A 173 18.11 -6.56 -0.55
CA LEU A 173 16.96 -7.46 -0.63
C LEU A 173 17.20 -8.63 -1.59
N GLU A 174 17.90 -8.40 -2.71
CA GLU A 174 18.20 -9.41 -3.71
C GLU A 174 19.04 -10.56 -3.13
N VAL A 175 19.91 -10.26 -2.16
CA VAL A 175 20.73 -11.24 -1.44
C VAL A 175 19.90 -12.05 -0.45
N LEU A 176 18.95 -11.38 0.23
CA LEU A 176 18.10 -12.00 1.25
C LEU A 176 16.91 -12.78 0.66
N LEU A 177 16.43 -12.38 -0.52
CA LEU A 177 15.17 -12.85 -1.11
C LEU A 177 15.04 -14.38 -1.25
N PRO A 178 16.07 -15.14 -1.69
CA PRO A 178 15.98 -16.60 -1.77
C PRO A 178 15.68 -17.24 -0.39
N ARG A 179 16.32 -16.75 0.66
CA ARG A 179 16.12 -17.22 2.01
C ARG A 179 14.79 -16.75 2.60
N LEU A 180 14.39 -15.50 2.36
CA LEU A 180 13.10 -14.97 2.80
C LEU A 180 11.93 -15.80 2.25
N ARG A 181 12.04 -16.23 0.98
CA ARG A 181 11.04 -17.11 0.35
C ARG A 181 11.01 -18.52 0.93
N ALA A 182 12.16 -19.04 1.34
CA ALA A 182 12.26 -20.42 1.84
C ALA A 182 11.98 -20.53 3.34
N GLU A 183 12.43 -19.55 4.12
CA GLU A 183 12.50 -19.63 5.58
C GLU A 183 11.59 -18.62 6.30
N GLY A 184 11.12 -17.58 5.56
CA GLY A 184 10.45 -16.42 6.15
C GLY A 184 11.42 -15.46 6.83
N VAL A 185 10.88 -14.41 7.45
CA VAL A 185 11.67 -13.31 8.02
C VAL A 185 12.36 -13.70 9.33
N ARG A 186 11.66 -14.42 10.23
CA ARG A 186 12.14 -14.64 11.60
C ARG A 186 13.48 -15.37 11.72
N PRO A 187 13.79 -16.40 10.91
CA PRO A 187 15.11 -17.07 10.95
C PRO A 187 16.25 -16.18 10.42
N ILE A 188 15.93 -15.17 9.63
CA ILE A 188 16.89 -14.24 9.01
C ILE A 188 17.11 -13.03 9.92
N SER A 189 16.02 -12.45 10.43
CA SER A 189 16.01 -11.31 11.33
C SER A 189 15.10 -11.60 12.53
N SER A 190 15.68 -11.89 13.67
CA SER A 190 14.94 -12.27 14.89
C SER A 190 14.09 -11.12 15.44
N ASN A 191 14.47 -9.86 15.16
CA ASN A 191 13.70 -8.66 15.51
C ASN A 191 12.72 -8.21 14.40
N GLY A 192 12.70 -8.90 13.26
CA GLY A 192 11.79 -8.62 12.15
C GLY A 192 12.22 -7.48 11.21
N VAL A 193 13.28 -6.74 11.52
CA VAL A 193 13.74 -5.59 10.72
C VAL A 193 14.66 -6.06 9.58
N LEU A 194 14.39 -5.62 8.36
CA LEU A 194 15.26 -5.81 7.19
C LEU A 194 15.74 -4.44 6.70
N GLY A 195 16.62 -3.84 7.49
CA GLY A 195 17.15 -2.48 7.32
C GLY A 195 17.71 -1.91 8.62
N ASP A 196 17.94 -0.60 8.63
CA ASP A 196 18.36 0.15 9.82
C ASP A 196 17.46 1.37 10.03
N PRO A 197 16.54 1.36 11.02
CA PRO A 197 15.62 2.46 11.26
C PRO A 197 16.28 3.69 11.87
N ARG A 198 17.52 3.60 12.32
CA ARG A 198 18.25 4.72 12.96
C ARG A 198 18.46 5.86 11.98
N GLY A 199 18.26 7.07 12.45
CA GLY A 199 18.36 8.28 11.64
C GLY A 199 17.16 8.56 10.76
N ALA A 200 16.08 7.77 10.84
CA ALA A 200 14.79 8.08 10.21
C ALA A 200 14.25 9.41 10.73
N SER A 201 13.54 10.16 9.88
CA SER A 201 12.96 11.45 10.25
C SER A 201 11.64 11.73 9.53
N ALA A 202 10.77 12.51 10.18
CA ALA A 202 9.52 12.96 9.59
C ALA A 202 9.74 13.79 8.31
N ALA A 203 10.79 14.60 8.25
CA ALA A 203 11.12 15.41 7.07
C ALA A 203 11.48 14.54 5.86
N GLU A 204 12.23 13.46 6.07
CA GLU A 204 12.54 12.46 5.03
C GLU A 204 11.27 11.74 4.59
N GLY A 205 10.43 11.31 5.53
CA GLY A 205 9.15 10.66 5.24
C GLY A 205 8.21 11.55 4.44
N GLU A 206 8.11 12.83 4.77
CA GLU A 206 7.30 13.79 4.02
C GLU A 206 7.78 13.95 2.57
N SER A 207 9.11 14.00 2.37
CA SER A 207 9.70 14.07 1.04
C SER A 207 9.40 12.81 0.21
N MET A 208 9.48 11.62 0.82
CA MET A 208 9.13 10.35 0.18
C MET A 208 7.64 10.29 -0.17
N LEU A 209 6.76 10.68 0.74
CA LEU A 209 5.31 10.73 0.50
C LEU A 209 4.96 11.68 -0.65
N ALA A 210 5.63 12.83 -0.73
CA ALA A 210 5.42 13.78 -1.84
C ALA A 210 5.80 13.17 -3.19
N VAL A 211 6.97 12.53 -3.28
CA VAL A 211 7.44 11.86 -4.51
C VAL A 211 6.49 10.72 -4.90
N MET A 212 6.17 9.82 -3.98
CA MET A 212 5.26 8.70 -4.24
C MET A 212 3.86 9.16 -4.65
N THR A 213 3.35 10.25 -4.05
CA THR A 213 2.05 10.81 -4.44
C THR A 213 2.09 11.37 -5.85
N ALA A 214 3.17 12.03 -6.25
CA ALA A 214 3.34 12.54 -7.61
C ALA A 214 3.41 11.39 -8.63
N GLU A 215 4.23 10.38 -8.39
CA GLU A 215 4.34 9.20 -9.26
C GLU A 215 2.99 8.45 -9.40
N LEU A 216 2.25 8.32 -8.30
CA LEU A 216 0.91 7.72 -8.31
C LEU A 216 -0.08 8.58 -9.12
N ALA A 217 -0.03 9.90 -8.98
CA ALA A 217 -0.89 10.81 -9.74
C ALA A 217 -0.58 10.77 -11.24
N ASP A 218 0.70 10.68 -11.62
CA ASP A 218 1.13 10.54 -13.02
C ASP A 218 0.67 9.21 -13.62
N ALA A 219 0.80 8.11 -12.86
CA ALA A 219 0.31 6.80 -13.28
C ALA A 219 -1.21 6.78 -13.47
N LEU A 220 -1.96 7.47 -12.59
CA LEU A 220 -3.40 7.63 -12.71
C LEU A 220 -3.78 8.48 -13.92
N GLU A 221 -3.08 9.61 -14.15
CA GLU A 221 -3.32 10.52 -15.28
C GLU A 221 -3.14 9.80 -16.64
N ALA A 222 -2.19 8.88 -16.73
CA ALA A 222 -1.94 8.09 -17.94
C ALA A 222 -3.14 7.21 -18.33
N LEU A 223 -3.91 6.70 -17.36
CA LEU A 223 -5.08 5.83 -17.60
C LEU A 223 -6.40 6.59 -17.59
N TRP A 224 -6.53 7.57 -16.71
CA TRP A 224 -7.72 8.42 -16.57
C TRP A 224 -7.31 9.90 -16.62
N PRO A 225 -7.10 10.45 -17.83
CA PRO A 225 -6.78 11.87 -18.00
C PRO A 225 -7.89 12.76 -17.44
N ARG A 226 -7.50 13.86 -16.80
CA ARG A 226 -8.49 14.82 -16.28
C ARG A 226 -9.34 15.40 -17.41
N PRO A 227 -10.62 15.67 -17.16
CA PRO A 227 -11.43 16.42 -18.11
C PRO A 227 -10.76 17.75 -18.45
N GLY A 228 -10.43 17.98 -19.74
CA GLY A 228 -9.78 19.20 -20.22
C GLY A 228 -8.26 19.19 -20.28
N SER A 229 -7.57 18.09 -19.92
CA SER A 229 -6.11 17.97 -20.05
C SER A 229 -5.62 17.52 -21.43
N ARG A 230 -6.51 17.23 -22.38
CA ARG A 230 -6.12 16.94 -23.78
C ARG A 230 -5.87 18.25 -24.52
N THR A 231 -4.62 18.62 -24.72
CA THR A 231 -4.15 19.59 -25.73
C THR A 231 -3.67 18.83 -26.95
#